data_653170309e80f58e5057d61d54158b48
#
_entry.id   653170309e80f58e5057d61d54158b48
#
_cell.length_a   1.000
_cell.length_b   1.000
_cell.length_c   1.000
_cell.angle_alpha   90.00
_cell.angle_beta   90.00
_cell.angle_gamma   90.00
#
_symmetry.space_group_name_H-M   'P 1'
#
loop_
_entity.id
_entity.type
_entity.pdbx_description
1 polymer ?
#
loop_
_entity_poly.entity_id
_entity_poly.type
_entity_poly.pdbx_seq_one_letter_code
_entity_poly.pdbx_strand_id
1 'polypeptide(L)'
;MNTNLDINVEIERLYKLCASKSIDNNTLLLDMKKIKKNKDVTTIYKYGFNSLQDAVALAKVILRKKKLPKVESMLFNSDESLDVTSLEVDSYQQKYIENASKKNKNRIKIGFGFKLGFTWLFTGVTFMAVLAIIIFVFHKGWSTLSWNFFSGDYKSQQVSAMTKDGYYNDGTTQYSYDPKSNEFYSSRWGIAVKDSKSNDGQATVEITYLDSNSPLVTEMVDMNENAAPFVVGWNLAGFTIFTDDFQIISVGVKAEKPKDKTYAQYYMEVMDKTTMITLSNITYGGDGIRGSFVATIYMILLTLLFALPLGIGGAIYLAVYSKPNKFTSMVRSAIDLLSGIPSIIFGLIGAMVFIPITSGGGHQGSLLSGALTLAIMVLPIIIKNTEEAIKVIPKSLSEASLSLGASQSQTVFKVILPNAMSGILTGTILATGRIIGESASLMFAVGITIQDNIQILSPATTLATHIWYIMAGENPNYDAACSISIVILFMVLILNVLLSIVSHYLNRYQANASETWFTKIIHKIKKKRQSKKEAI
;
A
#
# COMPACT_ATOMS: atom_id res chain seq x y z
N MET A 1 26.08 15.65 33.26
CA MET A 1 26.07 15.87 34.72
C MET A 1 26.84 14.74 35.37
N ASN A 2 28.13 14.98 35.59
CA ASN A 2 29.02 14.00 36.24
C ASN A 2 28.97 14.21 37.73
N THR A 3 28.40 13.28 38.44
CA THR A 3 28.67 13.07 39.86
C THR A 3 28.94 11.58 40.03
N ASN A 4 30.19 11.18 39.77
CA ASN A 4 30.74 9.96 40.32
C ASN A 4 30.96 10.20 41.83
N LEU A 5 29.87 10.30 42.58
CA LEU A 5 29.94 10.22 44.03
C LEU A 5 30.19 8.76 44.36
N ASP A 6 31.41 8.47 44.84
CA ASP A 6 31.67 7.14 45.34
C ASP A 6 30.87 6.95 46.63
N ILE A 7 29.68 6.36 46.47
CA ILE A 7 28.68 6.21 47.52
C ILE A 7 29.26 5.46 48.73
N ASN A 8 30.27 4.63 48.54
CA ASN A 8 30.90 3.86 49.58
C ASN A 8 31.81 4.75 50.45
N VAL A 9 32.57 5.64 49.82
CA VAL A 9 33.44 6.61 50.50
C VAL A 9 32.59 7.57 51.32
N GLU A 10 31.46 8.00 50.80
CA GLU A 10 30.57 8.93 51.48
C GLU A 10 29.77 8.29 52.66
N ILE A 11 29.46 7.00 52.55
CA ILE A 11 28.89 6.20 53.64
C ILE A 11 29.92 6.06 54.77
N GLU A 12 31.17 5.76 54.47
CA GLU A 12 32.25 5.64 55.44
C GLU A 12 32.52 6.97 56.14
N ARG A 13 32.53 8.07 55.40
CA ARG A 13 32.62 9.42 55.94
C ARG A 13 31.49 9.71 56.93
N LEU A 14 30.26 9.37 56.60
CA LEU A 14 29.09 9.54 57.47
C LEU A 14 29.19 8.73 58.76
N TYR A 15 29.63 7.47 58.68
CA TYR A 15 29.82 6.65 59.90
C TYR A 15 30.92 7.19 60.80
N LYS A 16 32.06 7.64 60.28
CA LYS A 16 33.13 8.32 61.03
C LYS A 16 32.60 9.60 61.70
N LEU A 17 31.76 10.36 61.02
CA LEU A 17 31.17 11.58 61.54
C LEU A 17 30.12 11.29 62.63
N CYS A 18 29.33 10.21 62.49
CA CYS A 18 28.40 9.76 63.50
C CYS A 18 29.13 9.27 64.77
N ALA A 19 30.21 8.53 64.60
CA ALA A 19 31.06 8.09 65.74
C ALA A 19 31.70 9.27 66.44
N SER A 20 32.25 10.26 65.71
CA SER A 20 32.87 11.45 66.35
C SER A 20 31.88 12.36 67.06
N LYS A 21 30.61 12.37 66.67
CA LYS A 21 29.54 13.19 67.34
C LYS A 21 28.61 12.40 68.25
N SER A 22 28.92 11.14 68.53
CA SER A 22 28.10 10.23 69.37
C SER A 22 26.63 10.18 68.92
N ILE A 23 26.39 10.14 67.62
CA ILE A 23 25.04 10.07 67.05
C ILE A 23 24.63 8.60 66.93
N ASP A 24 23.57 8.26 67.68
CA ASP A 24 22.97 6.93 67.68
C ASP A 24 22.40 6.56 66.29
N ASN A 25 22.48 5.28 65.94
CA ASN A 25 22.03 4.73 64.66
C ASN A 25 20.53 4.97 64.41
N ASN A 26 19.70 4.95 65.44
CA ASN A 26 18.28 5.26 65.35
C ASN A 26 18.05 6.72 64.98
N THR A 27 18.83 7.62 65.51
CA THR A 27 18.81 9.06 65.21
C THR A 27 19.26 9.30 63.80
N LEU A 28 20.32 8.63 63.34
CA LEU A 28 20.78 8.69 61.94
C LEU A 28 19.68 8.23 60.98
N LEU A 29 19.04 7.11 61.25
CA LEU A 29 17.96 6.60 60.39
C LEU A 29 16.74 7.52 60.36
N LEU A 30 16.42 8.15 61.48
CA LEU A 30 15.34 9.14 61.59
C LEU A 30 15.66 10.40 60.80
N ASP A 31 16.88 10.89 60.90
CA ASP A 31 17.39 12.05 60.17
C ASP A 31 17.45 11.75 58.65
N MET A 32 17.88 10.56 58.23
CA MET A 32 17.85 10.13 56.82
C MET A 32 16.42 10.02 56.28
N LYS A 33 15.43 9.64 57.10
CA LYS A 33 14.01 9.70 56.74
C LYS A 33 13.52 11.13 56.52
N LYS A 34 13.94 12.09 57.36
CA LYS A 34 13.61 13.52 57.20
C LYS A 34 14.20 14.08 55.91
N ILE A 35 15.48 13.79 55.61
CA ILE A 35 16.13 14.21 54.36
C ILE A 35 15.39 13.66 53.14
N LYS A 36 15.05 12.36 53.17
CA LYS A 36 14.35 11.72 52.05
C LYS A 36 12.93 12.26 51.80
N LYS A 37 12.17 12.51 52.91
CA LYS A 37 10.75 12.88 52.84
C LYS A 37 10.56 14.39 52.72
N ASN A 38 11.22 15.16 53.55
CA ASN A 38 10.97 16.60 53.73
C ASN A 38 12.08 17.48 53.12
N LYS A 39 13.17 16.88 52.60
CA LYS A 39 14.35 17.61 52.08
C LYS A 39 14.89 18.62 53.08
N ASP A 40 14.91 18.23 54.36
CA ASP A 40 15.24 19.11 55.48
C ASP A 40 16.67 19.61 55.42
N VAL A 41 16.80 20.91 55.09
CA VAL A 41 18.07 21.58 54.87
C VAL A 41 18.94 21.62 56.12
N THR A 42 18.34 21.77 57.30
CA THR A 42 19.08 21.82 58.58
C THR A 42 19.74 20.48 58.89
N THR A 43 19.05 19.39 58.61
CA THR A 43 19.58 18.02 58.77
C THR A 43 20.66 17.73 57.71
N ILE A 44 20.56 18.30 56.49
CA ILE A 44 21.56 18.16 55.42
C ILE A 44 22.89 18.78 55.87
N TYR A 45 22.87 20.01 56.42
CA TYR A 45 24.07 20.70 56.93
C TYR A 45 24.68 20.01 58.15
N LYS A 46 23.85 19.40 59.02
CA LYS A 46 24.31 18.64 60.18
C LYS A 46 25.30 17.52 59.83
N TYR A 47 25.09 16.88 58.67
CA TYR A 47 25.92 15.79 58.15
C TYR A 47 26.94 16.24 57.08
N GLY A 48 27.04 17.54 56.85
CA GLY A 48 28.04 18.11 55.96
C GLY A 48 27.87 17.76 54.49
N PHE A 49 26.63 17.61 54.00
CA PHE A 49 26.35 17.41 52.59
C PHE A 49 26.40 18.74 51.82
N ASN A 50 27.13 18.74 50.70
CA ASN A 50 27.29 19.91 49.85
C ASN A 50 26.13 20.07 48.85
N SER A 51 25.34 19.03 48.60
CA SER A 51 24.26 19.02 47.64
C SER A 51 23.02 18.30 48.18
N LEU A 52 21.85 18.88 47.93
CA LEU A 52 20.56 18.27 48.24
C LEU A 52 20.35 16.94 47.50
N GLN A 53 20.83 16.84 46.28
CA GLN A 53 20.68 15.65 45.43
C GLN A 53 21.50 14.47 45.97
N ASP A 54 22.73 14.74 46.41
CA ASP A 54 23.63 13.75 46.98
C ASP A 54 23.13 13.26 48.33
N ALA A 55 22.66 14.20 49.17
CA ALA A 55 22.05 13.89 50.48
C ALA A 55 20.83 12.97 50.34
N VAL A 56 19.93 13.24 49.38
CA VAL A 56 18.74 12.42 49.11
C VAL A 56 19.12 11.07 48.51
N ALA A 57 20.12 11.03 47.63
CA ALA A 57 20.61 9.78 47.05
C ALA A 57 21.18 8.85 48.14
N LEU A 58 22.04 9.40 48.98
CA LEU A 58 22.66 8.67 50.08
C LEU A 58 21.63 8.22 51.16
N ALA A 59 20.68 9.10 51.50
CA ALA A 59 19.57 8.76 52.41
C ALA A 59 18.72 7.58 51.88
N LYS A 60 18.51 7.49 50.54
CA LYS A 60 17.82 6.34 49.93
C LYS A 60 18.62 5.04 50.08
N VAL A 61 19.95 5.11 49.95
CA VAL A 61 20.83 3.94 50.09
C VAL A 61 20.87 3.46 51.53
N ILE A 62 21.09 4.36 52.48
CA ILE A 62 21.14 4.02 53.92
C ILE A 62 19.81 3.44 54.43
N LEU A 63 18.68 4.01 54.01
CA LEU A 63 17.35 3.50 54.38
C LEU A 63 17.02 2.15 53.74
N ARG A 64 17.64 1.82 52.59
CA ARG A 64 17.54 0.48 51.98
C ARG A 64 18.35 -0.60 52.72
N LYS A 65 19.48 -0.24 53.34
CA LYS A 65 20.33 -1.16 54.11
C LYS A 65 19.67 -1.67 55.40
N LYS A 66 18.55 -1.10 55.86
CA LYS A 66 17.79 -1.52 57.05
C LYS A 66 17.31 -2.97 57.09
N LYS A 67 17.50 -3.74 56.01
CA LYS A 67 17.15 -5.18 55.88
C LYS A 67 18.34 -6.14 56.11
N LEU A 68 19.47 -5.69 56.60
CA LEU A 68 20.65 -6.52 56.90
C LEU A 68 20.99 -6.51 58.39
N PRO A 69 20.38 -7.41 59.21
CA PRO A 69 20.52 -7.35 60.68
C PRO A 69 21.90 -7.74 61.19
N LYS A 70 22.78 -8.31 60.39
CA LYS A 70 24.08 -8.84 60.89
C LYS A 70 25.28 -7.88 60.83
N VAL A 71 25.15 -6.74 60.18
CA VAL A 71 26.24 -5.74 60.10
C VAL A 71 26.15 -4.72 61.24
N GLU A 72 25.00 -4.60 61.91
CA GLU A 72 24.78 -3.65 63.02
C GLU A 72 25.52 -4.05 64.32
N SER A 73 25.81 -5.33 64.54
CA SER A 73 26.47 -5.76 65.80
C SER A 73 28.01 -5.73 65.74
N MET A 74 28.61 -5.66 64.55
CA MET A 74 30.07 -5.66 64.41
C MET A 74 30.71 -4.27 64.37
N LEU A 75 29.94 -3.19 64.22
CA LEU A 75 30.46 -1.84 64.07
C LEU A 75 30.47 -1.02 65.42
N PHE A 76 30.02 -1.58 66.54
CA PHE A 76 29.89 -0.83 67.80
C PHE A 76 30.62 -1.43 69.02
N ASN A 77 31.45 -2.45 68.82
CA ASN A 77 32.36 -2.88 69.88
C ASN A 77 33.71 -2.18 69.72
N SER A 78 33.87 -1.10 70.44
CA SER A 78 35.02 -0.20 70.39
C SER A 78 36.13 -0.61 71.39
N ASP A 79 36.52 -1.85 71.47
CA ASP A 79 37.74 -2.21 72.21
C ASP A 79 38.27 -3.55 71.74
N GLU A 80 38.77 -3.61 70.53
CA GLU A 80 39.81 -4.54 70.12
C GLU A 80 40.31 -4.12 68.76
N SER A 81 41.63 -3.97 68.64
CA SER A 81 42.33 -3.81 67.41
C SER A 81 42.06 -5.02 66.51
N LEU A 82 40.92 -5.00 65.79
CA LEU A 82 40.59 -5.99 64.85
C LEU A 82 41.15 -5.55 63.51
N ASP A 83 42.23 -6.21 63.14
CA ASP A 83 42.66 -6.37 61.77
C ASP A 83 41.57 -7.20 61.06
N VAL A 84 40.45 -6.56 60.80
CA VAL A 84 39.38 -7.17 59.97
C VAL A 84 39.92 -7.21 58.58
N THR A 85 40.49 -8.34 58.23
CA THR A 85 40.96 -8.65 56.93
C THR A 85 39.91 -8.25 55.90
N SER A 86 40.29 -7.31 55.06
CA SER A 86 39.52 -6.72 53.97
C SER A 86 38.85 -7.77 53.04
N LEU A 87 39.22 -9.01 53.15
CA LEU A 87 38.78 -10.17 52.39
C LEU A 87 37.35 -10.65 52.70
N GLU A 88 36.84 -10.58 53.93
CA GLU A 88 35.45 -11.04 54.23
C GLU A 88 34.40 -10.02 53.87
N VAL A 89 34.68 -8.73 54.04
CA VAL A 89 33.76 -7.64 53.65
C VAL A 89 33.65 -7.56 52.14
N ASP A 90 34.75 -7.77 51.43
CA ASP A 90 34.76 -7.82 49.95
C ASP A 90 33.96 -9.01 49.42
N SER A 91 34.06 -10.18 50.04
CA SER A 91 33.34 -11.39 49.57
C SER A 91 31.82 -11.25 49.74
N TYR A 92 31.36 -10.62 50.83
CA TYR A 92 29.93 -10.35 51.05
C TYR A 92 29.40 -9.23 50.16
N GLN A 93 30.18 -8.18 49.93
CA GLN A 93 29.81 -7.11 49.01
C GLN A 93 29.77 -7.60 47.57
N GLN A 94 30.75 -8.36 47.13
CA GLN A 94 30.77 -8.99 45.80
C GLN A 94 29.58 -9.92 45.60
N LYS A 95 29.24 -10.78 46.56
CA LYS A 95 28.10 -11.68 46.51
C LYS A 95 26.76 -10.94 46.50
N TYR A 96 26.64 -9.80 47.20
CA TYR A 96 25.45 -8.96 47.18
C TYR A 96 25.29 -8.22 45.83
N ILE A 97 26.37 -7.66 45.29
CA ILE A 97 26.41 -7.01 43.98
C ILE A 97 26.10 -8.01 42.88
N GLU A 98 26.65 -9.21 42.95
CA GLU A 98 26.42 -10.28 42.01
C GLU A 98 24.95 -10.76 42.03
N ASN A 99 24.36 -10.95 43.20
CA ASN A 99 22.94 -11.33 43.34
C ASN A 99 21.99 -10.22 42.91
N ALA A 100 22.30 -8.95 43.24
CA ALA A 100 21.54 -7.80 42.80
C ALA A 100 21.65 -7.61 41.27
N SER A 101 22.84 -7.82 40.72
CA SER A 101 23.09 -7.81 39.26
C SER A 101 22.35 -8.95 38.57
N LYS A 102 22.42 -10.20 39.06
CA LYS A 102 21.67 -11.34 38.56
C LYS A 102 20.17 -11.12 38.59
N LYS A 103 19.62 -10.57 39.69
CA LYS A 103 18.19 -10.26 39.82
C LYS A 103 17.73 -9.14 38.90
N ASN A 104 18.55 -8.11 38.69
CA ASN A 104 18.27 -7.04 37.71
C ASN A 104 18.39 -7.57 36.28
N LYS A 105 19.42 -8.37 35.98
CA LYS A 105 19.63 -8.97 34.68
C LYS A 105 18.48 -9.90 34.29
N ASN A 106 17.93 -10.66 35.24
CA ASN A 106 16.76 -11.50 35.01
C ASN A 106 15.46 -10.68 34.80
N ARG A 107 15.25 -9.62 35.61
CA ARG A 107 14.10 -8.71 35.41
C ARG A 107 14.16 -7.99 34.04
N ILE A 108 15.35 -7.54 33.63
CA ILE A 108 15.57 -6.93 32.32
C ILE A 108 15.35 -7.97 31.22
N LYS A 109 15.86 -9.19 31.36
CA LYS A 109 15.64 -10.27 30.38
C LYS A 109 14.17 -10.66 30.25
N ILE A 110 13.44 -10.79 31.37
CA ILE A 110 12.00 -11.12 31.37
C ILE A 110 11.20 -9.97 30.76
N GLY A 111 11.49 -8.71 31.13
CA GLY A 111 10.81 -7.54 30.56
C GLY A 111 11.12 -7.36 29.08
N PHE A 112 12.35 -7.64 28.65
CA PHE A 112 12.73 -7.61 27.23
C PHE A 112 12.10 -8.76 26.45
N GLY A 113 12.10 -9.99 27.02
CA GLY A 113 11.46 -11.14 26.43
C GLY A 113 9.95 -10.95 26.23
N PHE A 114 9.27 -10.36 27.23
CA PHE A 114 7.84 -10.03 27.12
C PHE A 114 7.58 -8.98 26.01
N LYS A 115 8.36 -7.90 25.98
CA LYS A 115 8.26 -6.88 24.91
C LYS A 115 8.52 -7.48 23.54
N LEU A 116 9.56 -8.29 23.41
CA LEU A 116 9.91 -8.96 22.16
C LEU A 116 8.80 -9.94 21.72
N GLY A 117 8.29 -10.77 22.64
CA GLY A 117 7.17 -11.68 22.36
C GLY A 117 5.91 -10.95 21.94
N PHE A 118 5.57 -9.85 22.60
CA PHE A 118 4.44 -9.00 22.23
C PHE A 118 4.61 -8.38 20.84
N THR A 119 5.81 -7.88 20.52
CA THR A 119 6.11 -7.35 19.19
C THR A 119 5.97 -8.44 18.12
N TRP A 120 6.54 -9.62 18.34
CA TRP A 120 6.43 -10.75 17.41
C TRP A 120 4.99 -11.20 17.20
N LEU A 121 4.18 -11.22 18.27
CA LEU A 121 2.77 -11.58 18.20
C LEU A 121 2.00 -10.61 17.30
N PHE A 122 2.12 -9.30 17.53
CA PHE A 122 1.41 -8.30 16.71
C PHE A 122 1.92 -8.28 15.26
N THR A 123 3.23 -8.39 15.07
CA THR A 123 3.81 -8.52 13.72
C THR A 123 3.28 -9.77 13.02
N GLY A 124 3.19 -10.89 13.74
CA GLY A 124 2.64 -12.14 13.22
C GLY A 124 1.15 -12.01 12.85
N VAL A 125 0.34 -11.40 13.71
CA VAL A 125 -1.09 -11.15 13.43
C VAL A 125 -1.26 -10.25 12.20
N THR A 126 -0.49 -9.16 12.09
CA THR A 126 -0.55 -8.27 10.93
C THR A 126 -0.13 -9.00 9.65
N PHE A 127 0.95 -9.78 9.70
CA PHE A 127 1.40 -10.58 8.57
C PHE A 127 0.36 -11.60 8.12
N MET A 128 -0.24 -12.32 9.08
CA MET A 128 -1.30 -13.30 8.79
C MET A 128 -2.55 -12.65 8.20
N ALA A 129 -2.94 -11.46 8.67
CA ALA A 129 -4.08 -10.72 8.11
C ALA A 129 -3.82 -10.31 6.65
N VAL A 130 -2.63 -9.76 6.35
CA VAL A 130 -2.25 -9.40 4.98
C VAL A 130 -2.20 -10.63 4.08
N LEU A 131 -1.61 -11.74 4.57
CA LEU A 131 -1.54 -12.98 3.82
C LEU A 131 -2.93 -13.55 3.52
N ALA A 132 -3.84 -13.52 4.50
CA ALA A 132 -5.22 -13.98 4.32
C ALA A 132 -5.96 -13.17 3.25
N ILE A 133 -5.81 -11.85 3.23
CA ILE A 133 -6.39 -10.98 2.19
C ILE A 133 -5.83 -11.35 0.81
N ILE A 134 -4.52 -11.51 0.69
CA ILE A 134 -3.88 -11.88 -0.59
C ILE A 134 -4.42 -13.24 -1.07
N ILE A 135 -4.45 -14.26 -0.20
CA ILE A 135 -4.99 -15.59 -0.54
C ILE A 135 -6.45 -15.49 -0.99
N PHE A 136 -7.28 -14.72 -0.28
CA PHE A 136 -8.68 -14.49 -0.64
C PHE A 136 -8.83 -13.88 -2.03
N VAL A 137 -8.08 -12.82 -2.32
CA VAL A 137 -8.09 -12.12 -3.61
C VAL A 137 -7.67 -13.05 -4.74
N PHE A 138 -6.59 -13.83 -4.55
CA PHE A 138 -6.16 -14.81 -5.55
C PHE A 138 -7.16 -15.94 -5.74
N HIS A 139 -7.73 -16.47 -4.66
CA HIS A 139 -8.70 -17.55 -4.74
C HIS A 139 -9.96 -17.13 -5.52
N LYS A 140 -10.46 -15.92 -5.30
CA LYS A 140 -11.66 -15.40 -5.96
C LYS A 140 -11.39 -14.87 -7.38
N GLY A 141 -10.28 -14.15 -7.57
CA GLY A 141 -10.02 -13.47 -8.83
C GLY A 141 -9.32 -14.31 -9.89
N TRP A 142 -8.77 -15.47 -9.55
CA TRP A 142 -8.00 -16.28 -10.50
C TRP A 142 -8.83 -16.84 -11.65
N SER A 143 -10.09 -17.22 -11.37
CA SER A 143 -10.99 -17.85 -12.36
C SER A 143 -11.41 -16.92 -13.49
N THR A 144 -11.55 -15.63 -13.21
CA THR A 144 -11.95 -14.60 -14.19
C THR A 144 -10.76 -13.97 -14.92
N LEU A 145 -9.54 -14.21 -14.43
CA LEU A 145 -8.33 -13.66 -15.03
C LEU A 145 -7.99 -14.38 -16.34
N SER A 146 -8.43 -13.83 -17.46
CA SER A 146 -8.17 -14.33 -18.82
C SER A 146 -7.49 -13.27 -19.66
N TRP A 147 -6.93 -13.65 -20.82
CA TRP A 147 -6.37 -12.68 -21.75
C TRP A 147 -7.43 -11.71 -22.28
N ASN A 148 -8.65 -12.21 -22.52
CA ASN A 148 -9.78 -11.39 -22.96
C ASN A 148 -10.20 -10.38 -21.90
N PHE A 149 -10.18 -10.77 -20.59
CA PHE A 149 -10.42 -9.85 -19.48
C PHE A 149 -9.38 -8.72 -19.45
N PHE A 150 -8.10 -9.02 -19.69
CA PHE A 150 -7.03 -8.03 -19.69
C PHE A 150 -7.04 -7.11 -20.90
N SER A 151 -7.20 -7.67 -22.12
CA SER A 151 -7.08 -6.95 -23.39
C SER A 151 -8.43 -6.47 -23.96
N GLY A 152 -9.53 -6.95 -23.45
CA GLY A 152 -10.88 -6.62 -23.89
C GLY A 152 -11.34 -5.24 -23.45
N ASP A 153 -12.33 -4.72 -24.18
CA ASP A 153 -13.02 -3.48 -23.86
C ASP A 153 -14.08 -3.71 -22.77
N TYR A 154 -14.33 -2.70 -21.95
CA TYR A 154 -15.35 -2.77 -20.90
C TYR A 154 -16.76 -2.55 -21.46
N LYS A 155 -16.91 -1.61 -22.38
CA LYS A 155 -18.21 -1.36 -23.00
C LYS A 155 -18.55 -2.50 -23.94
N SER A 156 -19.65 -3.18 -23.65
CA SER A 156 -20.25 -4.07 -24.61
C SER A 156 -20.65 -3.29 -25.85
N GLN A 157 -20.18 -3.72 -26.99
CA GLN A 157 -20.69 -3.20 -28.26
C GLN A 157 -22.00 -3.91 -28.55
N GLN A 158 -23.05 -3.14 -28.80
CA GLN A 158 -24.32 -3.68 -29.22
C GLN A 158 -24.42 -3.59 -30.73
N VAL A 159 -24.58 -4.73 -31.35
CA VAL A 159 -24.83 -4.83 -32.78
C VAL A 159 -26.26 -5.27 -32.98
N SER A 160 -27.00 -4.51 -33.77
CA SER A 160 -28.33 -4.91 -34.22
C SER A 160 -28.15 -5.63 -35.54
N ALA A 161 -28.47 -6.92 -35.56
CA ALA A 161 -28.37 -7.74 -36.75
C ALA A 161 -29.73 -8.35 -37.10
N MET A 162 -29.99 -8.53 -38.39
CA MET A 162 -31.19 -9.15 -38.93
C MET A 162 -30.81 -10.16 -40.02
N THR A 163 -31.72 -11.05 -40.36
CA THR A 163 -31.54 -11.91 -41.52
C THR A 163 -31.64 -11.06 -42.81
N LYS A 164 -30.76 -11.36 -43.75
CA LYS A 164 -30.72 -10.70 -45.06
C LYS A 164 -32.08 -10.72 -45.73
N ASP A 165 -32.40 -9.64 -46.47
CA ASP A 165 -33.66 -9.55 -47.22
C ASP A 165 -33.86 -10.72 -48.15
N GLY A 166 -35.04 -11.34 -48.09
CA GLY A 166 -35.41 -12.52 -48.87
C GLY A 166 -34.94 -13.85 -48.31
N TYR A 167 -34.20 -13.87 -47.20
CA TYR A 167 -33.84 -15.11 -46.52
C TYR A 167 -34.99 -15.63 -45.65
N TYR A 168 -35.29 -16.92 -45.82
CA TYR A 168 -36.31 -17.63 -45.07
C TYR A 168 -35.79 -19.01 -44.64
N ASN A 169 -35.72 -19.28 -43.36
CA ASN A 169 -35.34 -20.59 -42.83
C ASN A 169 -36.58 -21.47 -42.72
N ASP A 170 -36.74 -22.37 -43.68
CA ASP A 170 -37.88 -23.31 -43.75
C ASP A 170 -37.76 -24.52 -42.79
N GLY A 171 -36.63 -24.63 -42.06
CA GLY A 171 -36.36 -25.72 -41.13
C GLY A 171 -36.00 -27.05 -41.80
N THR A 172 -35.78 -27.05 -43.12
CA THR A 172 -35.38 -28.29 -43.83
C THR A 172 -33.95 -28.69 -43.49
N THR A 173 -33.07 -27.72 -43.26
CA THR A 173 -31.70 -27.97 -42.82
C THR A 173 -31.68 -28.11 -41.30
N GLN A 174 -31.22 -29.29 -40.85
CA GLN A 174 -31.07 -29.58 -39.42
C GLN A 174 -29.58 -29.70 -39.08
N TYR A 175 -29.14 -28.98 -38.09
CA TYR A 175 -27.76 -29.02 -37.57
C TYR A 175 -27.69 -30.05 -36.43
N SER A 176 -26.52 -30.65 -36.20
CA SER A 176 -26.31 -31.64 -35.16
C SER A 176 -25.23 -31.15 -34.17
N TYR A 177 -25.59 -31.09 -32.91
CA TYR A 177 -24.68 -30.78 -31.80
C TYR A 177 -25.16 -31.51 -30.53
N ASP A 178 -24.23 -31.97 -29.72
CA ASP A 178 -24.53 -32.59 -28.43
C ASP A 178 -24.35 -31.53 -27.30
N PRO A 179 -25.45 -30.95 -26.79
CA PRO A 179 -25.36 -29.87 -25.83
C PRO A 179 -24.81 -30.38 -24.49
N LYS A 180 -23.87 -29.62 -23.92
CA LYS A 180 -23.32 -29.88 -22.59
C LYS A 180 -24.35 -29.58 -21.50
N SER A 181 -24.05 -30.01 -20.26
CA SER A 181 -24.90 -29.69 -19.11
C SER A 181 -25.11 -28.16 -19.00
N ASN A 182 -26.37 -27.74 -18.90
CA ASN A 182 -26.87 -26.36 -18.86
C ASN A 182 -26.81 -25.59 -20.22
N GLU A 183 -26.59 -26.25 -21.33
CA GLU A 183 -26.74 -25.67 -22.68
C GLU A 183 -28.08 -26.06 -23.27
N PHE A 184 -28.70 -25.15 -24.01
CA PHE A 184 -29.90 -25.36 -24.80
C PHE A 184 -29.58 -25.13 -26.25
N TYR A 185 -30.06 -26.00 -27.13
CA TYR A 185 -29.66 -26.03 -28.52
C TYR A 185 -30.86 -25.92 -29.46
N SER A 186 -30.72 -25.15 -30.53
CA SER A 186 -31.65 -25.08 -31.67
C SER A 186 -31.05 -25.78 -32.85
N SER A 187 -31.66 -26.90 -33.28
CA SER A 187 -31.23 -27.66 -34.46
C SER A 187 -31.52 -26.92 -35.79
N ARG A 188 -32.55 -26.09 -35.78
CA ARG A 188 -32.96 -25.28 -36.96
C ARG A 188 -31.97 -24.18 -37.31
N TRP A 189 -31.36 -23.59 -36.28
CA TRP A 189 -30.42 -22.47 -36.43
C TRP A 189 -28.97 -22.85 -36.10
N GLY A 190 -28.70 -24.07 -35.67
CA GLY A 190 -27.34 -24.53 -35.40
C GLY A 190 -26.62 -23.75 -34.30
N ILE A 191 -27.35 -23.33 -33.27
CA ILE A 191 -26.84 -22.53 -32.16
C ILE A 191 -27.11 -23.18 -30.81
N ALA A 192 -26.13 -23.19 -29.90
CA ALA A 192 -26.32 -23.53 -28.52
C ALA A 192 -26.04 -22.31 -27.62
N VAL A 193 -26.83 -22.19 -26.57
CA VAL A 193 -26.73 -21.07 -25.63
C VAL A 193 -26.87 -21.58 -24.19
N LYS A 194 -26.34 -20.80 -23.27
CA LYS A 194 -26.52 -21.00 -21.83
C LYS A 194 -26.97 -19.71 -21.13
N ASP A 195 -27.60 -19.85 -19.99
CA ASP A 195 -27.83 -18.69 -19.12
C ASP A 195 -26.52 -18.13 -18.60
N SER A 196 -26.36 -16.84 -18.70
CA SER A 196 -25.21 -16.08 -18.23
C SER A 196 -25.65 -14.83 -17.49
N LYS A 197 -24.74 -14.10 -16.93
CA LYS A 197 -25.00 -12.80 -16.32
C LYS A 197 -24.04 -11.78 -16.89
N SER A 198 -24.57 -10.62 -17.26
CA SER A 198 -23.76 -9.45 -17.59
C SER A 198 -22.99 -8.99 -16.35
N ASN A 199 -21.96 -8.18 -16.53
CA ASN A 199 -21.21 -7.54 -15.44
C ASN A 199 -22.07 -6.72 -14.49
N ASP A 200 -23.16 -6.16 -15.00
CA ASP A 200 -24.15 -5.45 -14.19
C ASP A 200 -25.10 -6.39 -13.42
N GLY A 201 -24.81 -7.70 -13.42
CA GLY A 201 -25.61 -8.72 -12.76
C GLY A 201 -26.94 -9.02 -13.45
N GLN A 202 -27.23 -8.40 -14.60
CA GLN A 202 -28.45 -8.70 -15.37
C GLN A 202 -28.33 -10.07 -16.02
N ALA A 203 -29.45 -10.80 -16.06
CA ALA A 203 -29.49 -12.07 -16.77
C ALA A 203 -29.20 -11.85 -18.25
N THR A 204 -28.37 -12.66 -18.85
CA THR A 204 -28.05 -12.68 -20.29
C THR A 204 -28.03 -14.09 -20.79
N VAL A 205 -27.98 -14.25 -22.11
CA VAL A 205 -27.90 -15.57 -22.74
C VAL A 205 -26.64 -15.57 -23.62
N GLU A 206 -25.65 -16.38 -23.24
CA GLU A 206 -24.36 -16.49 -23.93
C GLU A 206 -24.39 -17.58 -25.00
N ILE A 207 -23.86 -17.28 -26.17
CA ILE A 207 -23.70 -18.24 -27.28
C ILE A 207 -22.50 -19.14 -26.95
N THR A 208 -22.73 -20.44 -26.75
CA THR A 208 -21.67 -21.42 -26.42
C THR A 208 -21.20 -22.21 -27.63
N TYR A 209 -22.07 -22.42 -28.60
CA TYR A 209 -21.77 -23.10 -29.84
C TYR A 209 -22.50 -22.45 -31.00
N LEU A 210 -21.88 -22.46 -32.19
CA LEU A 210 -22.47 -21.98 -33.42
C LEU A 210 -21.86 -22.78 -34.57
N ASP A 211 -22.74 -23.40 -35.40
CA ASP A 211 -22.29 -24.13 -36.59
C ASP A 211 -21.76 -23.16 -37.62
N SER A 212 -20.64 -23.52 -38.29
CA SER A 212 -20.00 -22.68 -39.32
C SER A 212 -20.88 -22.42 -40.53
N ASN A 213 -21.83 -23.33 -40.83
CA ASN A 213 -22.80 -23.23 -41.94
C ASN A 213 -24.14 -22.67 -41.46
N SER A 214 -24.27 -22.27 -40.21
CA SER A 214 -25.49 -21.68 -39.68
C SER A 214 -25.87 -20.40 -40.42
N PRO A 215 -27.16 -20.15 -40.71
CA PRO A 215 -27.63 -18.88 -41.23
C PRO A 215 -27.26 -17.69 -40.33
N LEU A 216 -27.05 -17.92 -39.04
CA LEU A 216 -26.59 -16.90 -38.10
C LEU A 216 -25.14 -16.43 -38.38
N VAL A 217 -24.37 -17.22 -39.16
CA VAL A 217 -23.03 -16.85 -39.57
C VAL A 217 -23.05 -16.30 -41.00
N THR A 218 -23.86 -16.89 -41.90
CA THR A 218 -23.80 -16.63 -43.33
C THR A 218 -24.79 -15.59 -43.82
N GLU A 219 -25.97 -15.47 -43.19
CA GLU A 219 -27.09 -14.65 -43.69
C GLU A 219 -27.45 -13.47 -42.77
N MET A 220 -26.64 -13.18 -41.75
CA MET A 220 -26.90 -12.03 -40.89
C MET A 220 -26.23 -10.76 -41.39
N VAL A 221 -26.98 -9.65 -41.39
CA VAL A 221 -26.53 -8.33 -41.79
C VAL A 221 -26.91 -7.27 -40.74
N ASP A 222 -26.18 -6.17 -40.69
CA ASP A 222 -26.54 -4.99 -39.93
C ASP A 222 -27.57 -4.10 -40.64
N MET A 223 -27.98 -2.99 -40.06
CA MET A 223 -28.91 -2.02 -40.67
C MET A 223 -28.35 -1.36 -41.94
N ASN A 224 -27.06 -1.48 -42.22
CA ASN A 224 -26.39 -0.94 -43.41
C ASN A 224 -26.07 -2.04 -44.43
N GLU A 225 -26.66 -3.22 -44.29
CA GLU A 225 -26.42 -4.41 -45.12
C GLU A 225 -25.00 -4.98 -45.09
N ASN A 226 -24.18 -4.57 -44.12
CA ASN A 226 -22.88 -5.20 -43.92
C ASN A 226 -23.03 -6.53 -43.18
N ALA A 227 -22.17 -7.48 -43.49
CA ALA A 227 -22.17 -8.77 -42.79
C ALA A 227 -22.01 -8.59 -41.27
N ALA A 228 -22.95 -9.15 -40.51
CA ALA A 228 -22.99 -9.08 -39.04
C ALA A 228 -23.18 -10.50 -38.44
N PRO A 229 -22.24 -11.43 -38.69
CA PRO A 229 -22.34 -12.81 -38.23
C PRO A 229 -22.35 -12.88 -36.68
N PHE A 230 -23.10 -13.83 -36.15
CA PHE A 230 -23.01 -14.18 -34.74
C PHE A 230 -21.68 -14.85 -34.45
N VAL A 231 -21.20 -14.73 -33.22
CA VAL A 231 -19.91 -15.30 -32.82
C VAL A 231 -20.08 -15.96 -31.44
N VAL A 232 -19.42 -17.11 -31.25
CA VAL A 232 -19.38 -17.80 -29.97
C VAL A 232 -18.78 -16.91 -28.87
N GLY A 233 -19.37 -16.91 -27.70
CA GLY A 233 -18.97 -16.04 -26.58
C GLY A 233 -19.70 -14.69 -26.53
N TRP A 234 -20.54 -14.37 -27.55
CA TRP A 234 -21.38 -13.19 -27.52
C TRP A 234 -22.66 -13.43 -26.75
N ASN A 235 -23.26 -12.35 -26.23
CA ASN A 235 -24.50 -12.41 -25.48
C ASN A 235 -25.68 -11.93 -26.32
N LEU A 236 -26.75 -12.72 -26.32
CA LEU A 236 -28.03 -12.35 -26.90
C LEU A 236 -28.84 -11.54 -25.87
N ALA A 237 -28.99 -10.24 -26.08
CA ALA A 237 -29.79 -9.37 -25.23
C ALA A 237 -31.30 -9.50 -25.55
N GLY A 238 -31.61 -9.82 -26.80
CA GLY A 238 -32.96 -10.06 -27.26
C GLY A 238 -33.05 -10.15 -28.78
N PHE A 239 -34.17 -10.63 -29.27
CA PHE A 239 -34.45 -10.69 -30.70
C PHE A 239 -35.94 -10.56 -30.97
N THR A 240 -36.27 -9.98 -32.12
CA THR A 240 -37.60 -9.93 -32.71
C THR A 240 -37.60 -10.82 -33.93
N ILE A 241 -38.53 -11.73 -33.98
CA ILE A 241 -38.58 -12.82 -34.93
C ILE A 241 -39.93 -12.89 -35.63
N PHE A 242 -39.91 -13.53 -36.77
CA PHE A 242 -41.07 -13.93 -37.52
C PHE A 242 -41.19 -15.47 -37.42
N THR A 243 -42.37 -15.97 -37.06
CA THR A 243 -42.60 -17.42 -36.83
C THR A 243 -43.26 -18.06 -38.05
N ASP A 244 -43.29 -19.41 -38.04
CA ASP A 244 -44.02 -20.22 -39.04
C ASP A 244 -45.52 -19.86 -39.12
N ASP A 245 -46.14 -19.41 -38.03
CA ASP A 245 -47.55 -18.98 -37.92
C ASP A 245 -47.74 -17.50 -38.31
N PHE A 246 -46.79 -16.87 -38.96
CA PHE A 246 -46.81 -15.45 -39.35
C PHE A 246 -46.98 -14.46 -38.20
N GLN A 247 -46.52 -14.83 -37.00
CA GLN A 247 -46.54 -13.96 -35.84
C GLN A 247 -45.18 -13.30 -35.60
N ILE A 248 -45.20 -12.06 -35.16
CA ILE A 248 -43.99 -11.34 -34.73
C ILE A 248 -43.89 -11.50 -33.21
N ILE A 249 -42.82 -12.12 -32.73
CA ILE A 249 -42.54 -12.32 -31.32
C ILE A 249 -41.25 -11.58 -30.98
N SER A 250 -41.28 -10.76 -29.92
CA SER A 250 -40.10 -10.14 -29.35
C SER A 250 -39.72 -10.85 -28.05
N VAL A 251 -38.51 -11.35 -27.99
CA VAL A 251 -37.94 -12.01 -26.83
C VAL A 251 -36.76 -11.18 -26.34
N GLY A 252 -36.71 -10.92 -25.06
CA GLY A 252 -35.61 -10.15 -24.46
C GLY A 252 -35.43 -10.50 -22.99
N VAL A 253 -34.28 -10.23 -22.46
CA VAL A 253 -33.95 -10.49 -21.05
C VAL A 253 -34.86 -9.69 -20.08
N LYS A 254 -35.47 -8.60 -20.57
CA LYS A 254 -36.45 -7.80 -19.82
C LYS A 254 -37.90 -8.19 -20.12
N ALA A 255 -38.12 -9.12 -21.08
CA ALA A 255 -39.46 -9.59 -21.41
C ALA A 255 -39.93 -10.68 -20.44
N GLU A 256 -41.25 -10.80 -20.28
CA GLU A 256 -41.84 -11.89 -19.48
C GLU A 256 -41.53 -13.23 -20.13
N LYS A 257 -40.96 -14.13 -19.36
CA LYS A 257 -40.73 -15.52 -19.71
C LYS A 257 -41.63 -16.43 -18.85
N PRO A 258 -41.94 -17.64 -19.31
CA PRO A 258 -42.62 -18.66 -18.47
C PRO A 258 -41.82 -18.88 -17.16
N LYS A 259 -42.55 -18.98 -16.03
CA LYS A 259 -41.93 -19.06 -14.70
C LYS A 259 -41.13 -20.36 -14.48
N ASP A 260 -41.42 -21.37 -15.23
CA ASP A 260 -40.85 -22.72 -15.18
C ASP A 260 -39.62 -22.92 -16.07
N LYS A 261 -39.22 -21.92 -16.87
CA LYS A 261 -38.11 -21.99 -17.84
C LYS A 261 -37.02 -21.00 -17.56
N THR A 262 -35.79 -21.34 -17.96
CA THR A 262 -34.68 -20.40 -17.99
C THR A 262 -34.75 -19.51 -19.23
N TYR A 263 -33.96 -18.41 -19.27
CA TYR A 263 -33.92 -17.56 -20.46
C TYR A 263 -33.33 -18.28 -21.66
N ALA A 264 -32.26 -19.05 -21.48
CA ALA A 264 -31.64 -19.84 -22.54
C ALA A 264 -32.57 -20.88 -23.11
N GLN A 265 -33.31 -21.59 -22.27
CA GLN A 265 -34.32 -22.56 -22.69
C GLN A 265 -35.43 -21.90 -23.48
N TYR A 266 -35.98 -20.79 -22.97
CA TYR A 266 -37.07 -20.08 -23.65
C TYR A 266 -36.62 -19.49 -25.00
N TYR A 267 -35.41 -18.96 -25.08
CA TYR A 267 -34.84 -18.45 -26.32
C TYR A 267 -34.74 -19.54 -27.40
N MET A 268 -34.27 -20.74 -27.05
CA MET A 268 -34.10 -21.81 -28.03
C MET A 268 -35.43 -22.36 -28.51
N GLU A 269 -36.43 -22.51 -27.62
CA GLU A 269 -37.77 -22.92 -28.01
C GLU A 269 -38.44 -21.92 -28.98
N VAL A 270 -38.20 -20.64 -28.77
CA VAL A 270 -38.71 -19.59 -29.68
C VAL A 270 -37.92 -19.61 -30.99
N MET A 271 -36.60 -19.78 -30.94
CA MET A 271 -35.75 -19.92 -32.11
C MET A 271 -36.14 -21.10 -33.01
N ASP A 272 -36.51 -22.24 -32.47
CA ASP A 272 -36.93 -23.41 -33.27
C ASP A 272 -38.22 -23.17 -34.06
N LYS A 273 -39.04 -22.18 -33.67
CA LYS A 273 -40.24 -21.73 -34.42
C LYS A 273 -39.98 -20.55 -35.33
N THR A 274 -38.75 -20.06 -35.39
CA THR A 274 -38.38 -18.86 -36.09
C THR A 274 -38.05 -19.17 -37.55
N THR A 275 -38.64 -18.42 -38.47
CA THR A 275 -38.33 -18.46 -39.88
C THR A 275 -37.40 -17.37 -40.31
N MET A 276 -37.49 -16.20 -39.66
CA MET A 276 -36.68 -15.02 -39.96
C MET A 276 -36.45 -14.18 -38.72
N ILE A 277 -35.27 -13.64 -38.59
CA ILE A 277 -34.91 -12.70 -37.52
C ILE A 277 -35.01 -11.29 -38.06
N THR A 278 -36.00 -10.54 -37.61
CA THR A 278 -36.22 -9.16 -38.06
C THR A 278 -35.35 -8.15 -37.32
N LEU A 279 -34.95 -8.46 -36.12
CA LEU A 279 -34.02 -7.67 -35.31
C LEU A 279 -33.44 -8.56 -34.22
N SER A 280 -32.15 -8.62 -34.10
CA SER A 280 -31.48 -9.18 -32.96
C SER A 280 -30.54 -8.16 -32.35
N ASN A 281 -30.56 -8.06 -31.04
CA ASN A 281 -29.61 -7.26 -30.28
C ASN A 281 -28.56 -8.18 -29.66
N ILE A 282 -27.38 -8.12 -30.20
CA ILE A 282 -26.25 -8.91 -29.74
C ILE A 282 -25.27 -7.98 -29.07
N THR A 283 -24.81 -8.37 -27.91
CA THR A 283 -23.77 -7.64 -27.20
C THR A 283 -22.51 -8.49 -27.14
N TYR A 284 -21.39 -7.93 -27.54
CA TYR A 284 -20.11 -8.58 -27.46
C TYR A 284 -19.07 -7.69 -26.77
N GLY A 285 -18.11 -8.34 -26.14
CA GLY A 285 -17.18 -7.64 -25.27
C GLY A 285 -17.86 -7.22 -23.96
N GLY A 286 -17.17 -6.53 -23.14
CA GLY A 286 -17.81 -5.90 -21.99
C GLY A 286 -17.37 -6.43 -20.65
N ASP A 287 -16.30 -7.17 -20.54
CA ASP A 287 -15.72 -7.57 -19.26
C ASP A 287 -14.26 -7.14 -19.12
N GLY A 288 -13.75 -6.45 -20.15
CA GLY A 288 -12.35 -6.09 -20.21
C GLY A 288 -11.99 -4.88 -19.37
N ILE A 289 -10.72 -4.83 -18.99
CA ILE A 289 -10.15 -3.74 -18.17
C ILE A 289 -9.14 -2.90 -18.94
N ARG A 290 -9.01 -3.09 -20.27
CA ARG A 290 -8.01 -2.42 -21.11
C ARG A 290 -8.02 -0.90 -20.93
N GLY A 291 -9.19 -0.29 -21.03
CA GLY A 291 -9.34 1.16 -20.86
C GLY A 291 -8.86 1.63 -19.50
N SER A 292 -9.30 0.98 -18.43
CA SER A 292 -8.90 1.33 -17.06
C SER A 292 -7.40 1.09 -16.80
N PHE A 293 -6.82 0.08 -17.41
CA PHE A 293 -5.38 -0.18 -17.35
C PHE A 293 -4.57 0.94 -18.01
N VAL A 294 -4.94 1.32 -19.24
CA VAL A 294 -4.31 2.42 -19.97
C VAL A 294 -4.49 3.76 -19.24
N ALA A 295 -5.71 4.03 -18.75
CA ALA A 295 -5.99 5.22 -17.96
C ALA A 295 -5.11 5.30 -16.69
N THR A 296 -4.87 4.16 -16.03
CA THR A 296 -3.98 4.11 -14.85
C THR A 296 -2.54 4.47 -15.21
N ILE A 297 -2.02 3.94 -16.33
CA ILE A 297 -0.67 4.28 -16.82
C ILE A 297 -0.56 5.77 -17.14
N TYR A 298 -1.53 6.33 -17.87
CA TYR A 298 -1.55 7.76 -18.18
C TYR A 298 -1.64 8.60 -16.92
N MET A 299 -2.44 8.19 -15.93
CA MET A 299 -2.56 8.87 -14.64
C MET A 299 -1.21 8.93 -13.91
N ILE A 300 -0.48 7.80 -13.85
CA ILE A 300 0.86 7.74 -13.24
C ILE A 300 1.81 8.68 -13.95
N LEU A 301 1.91 8.60 -15.27
CA LEU A 301 2.84 9.38 -16.07
C LEU A 301 2.55 10.89 -15.96
N LEU A 302 1.30 11.30 -16.11
CA LEU A 302 0.90 12.70 -16.00
C LEU A 302 1.10 13.25 -14.59
N THR A 303 0.73 12.48 -13.56
CA THR A 303 0.93 12.91 -12.16
C THR A 303 2.41 13.11 -11.86
N LEU A 304 3.26 12.16 -12.24
CA LEU A 304 4.71 12.27 -12.02
C LEU A 304 5.35 13.36 -12.85
N LEU A 305 4.86 13.62 -14.06
CA LEU A 305 5.32 14.71 -14.92
C LEU A 305 5.20 16.07 -14.22
N PHE A 306 4.12 16.30 -13.47
CA PHE A 306 3.94 17.54 -12.71
C PHE A 306 4.58 17.47 -11.32
N ALA A 307 4.43 16.36 -10.61
CA ALA A 307 4.85 16.24 -9.22
C ALA A 307 6.37 16.15 -9.03
N LEU A 308 7.11 15.48 -9.94
CA LEU A 308 8.56 15.30 -9.78
C LEU A 308 9.33 16.63 -9.91
N PRO A 309 9.12 17.45 -10.96
CA PRO A 309 9.84 18.72 -11.07
C PRO A 309 9.55 19.65 -9.90
N LEU A 310 8.28 19.76 -9.49
CA LEU A 310 7.87 20.61 -8.38
C LEU A 310 8.38 20.08 -7.04
N GLY A 311 8.26 18.77 -6.81
CA GLY A 311 8.70 18.12 -5.57
C GLY A 311 10.21 18.16 -5.38
N ILE A 312 10.98 17.82 -6.42
CA ILE A 312 12.44 17.87 -6.39
C ILE A 312 12.93 19.31 -6.24
N GLY A 313 12.36 20.26 -7.00
CA GLY A 313 12.69 21.67 -6.90
C GLY A 313 12.42 22.24 -5.51
N GLY A 314 11.24 21.93 -4.93
CA GLY A 314 10.89 22.32 -3.56
C GLY A 314 11.83 21.72 -2.51
N ALA A 315 12.20 20.44 -2.66
CA ALA A 315 13.16 19.79 -1.77
C ALA A 315 14.56 20.40 -1.83
N ILE A 316 15.05 20.67 -3.04
CA ILE A 316 16.34 21.36 -3.24
C ILE A 316 16.32 22.73 -2.56
N TYR A 317 15.26 23.51 -2.77
CA TYR A 317 15.11 24.80 -2.11
C TYR A 317 15.17 24.67 -0.59
N LEU A 318 14.40 23.75 -0.01
CA LEU A 318 14.32 23.54 1.44
C LEU A 318 15.59 22.96 2.04
N ALA A 319 16.34 22.12 1.31
CA ALA A 319 17.53 21.47 1.82
C ALA A 319 18.82 22.31 1.64
N VAL A 320 18.94 23.04 0.51
CA VAL A 320 20.20 23.69 0.13
C VAL A 320 20.15 25.21 0.21
N TYR A 321 19.05 25.81 -0.27
CA TYR A 321 18.97 27.27 -0.38
C TYR A 321 18.30 27.95 0.82
N SER A 322 17.40 27.25 1.51
CA SER A 322 16.65 27.88 2.60
C SER A 322 17.50 28.00 3.87
N LYS A 323 17.46 29.18 4.49
CA LYS A 323 18.03 29.39 5.83
C LYS A 323 17.03 28.90 6.89
N PRO A 324 17.51 28.39 8.05
CA PRO A 324 16.66 28.01 9.15
C PRO A 324 15.99 29.24 9.78
N ASN A 325 14.82 29.62 9.30
CA ASN A 325 14.00 30.71 9.81
C ASN A 325 12.56 30.27 10.04
N LYS A 326 11.73 31.15 10.66
CA LYS A 326 10.32 30.87 10.95
C LYS A 326 9.50 30.55 9.70
N PHE A 327 9.80 31.20 8.57
CA PHE A 327 9.11 30.96 7.31
C PHE A 327 9.38 29.55 6.77
N THR A 328 10.64 29.13 6.73
CA THR A 328 11.01 27.77 6.30
C THR A 328 10.39 26.70 7.21
N SER A 329 10.36 26.96 8.53
CA SER A 329 9.68 26.07 9.47
C SER A 329 8.17 25.98 9.19
N MET A 330 7.52 27.11 8.89
CA MET A 330 6.11 27.14 8.53
C MET A 330 5.83 26.37 7.25
N VAL A 331 6.66 26.51 6.21
CA VAL A 331 6.53 25.76 4.95
C VAL A 331 6.65 24.25 5.20
N ARG A 332 7.64 23.80 6.00
CA ARG A 332 7.77 22.38 6.36
C ARG A 332 6.54 21.88 7.11
N SER A 333 6.05 22.65 8.08
CA SER A 333 4.83 22.30 8.81
C SER A 333 3.61 22.22 7.88
N ALA A 334 3.51 23.11 6.88
CA ALA A 334 2.44 23.05 5.89
C ALA A 334 2.52 21.78 5.02
N ILE A 335 3.74 21.39 4.60
CA ILE A 335 3.96 20.13 3.87
C ILE A 335 3.59 18.91 4.75
N ASP A 336 3.90 18.97 6.05
CA ASP A 336 3.53 17.93 7.01
C ASP A 336 2.00 17.84 7.16
N LEU A 337 1.32 18.97 7.29
CA LEU A 337 -0.14 19.04 7.36
C LEU A 337 -0.81 18.50 6.09
N LEU A 338 -0.31 18.85 4.89
CA LEU A 338 -0.82 18.33 3.63
C LEU A 338 -0.79 16.79 3.59
N SER A 339 0.24 16.16 4.16
CA SER A 339 0.33 14.70 4.21
C SER A 339 -0.73 14.04 5.10
N GLY A 340 -1.35 14.78 6.02
CA GLY A 340 -2.40 14.31 6.93
C GLY A 340 -3.83 14.57 6.45
N ILE A 341 -4.01 15.31 5.35
CA ILE A 341 -5.35 15.61 4.83
C ILE A 341 -5.94 14.34 4.17
N PRO A 342 -7.22 13.98 4.48
CA PRO A 342 -7.91 12.89 3.80
C PRO A 342 -7.96 13.11 2.27
N SER A 343 -7.72 12.04 1.50
CA SER A 343 -7.61 12.12 0.02
C SER A 343 -8.89 12.67 -0.66
N ILE A 344 -10.04 12.40 -0.08
CA ILE A 344 -11.34 12.90 -0.58
C ILE A 344 -11.38 14.43 -0.66
N ILE A 345 -10.72 15.13 0.27
CA ILE A 345 -10.67 16.60 0.28
C ILE A 345 -9.86 17.11 -0.92
N PHE A 346 -8.76 16.44 -1.25
CA PHE A 346 -8.01 16.76 -2.48
C PHE A 346 -8.86 16.55 -3.73
N GLY A 347 -9.70 15.51 -3.75
CA GLY A 347 -10.64 15.27 -4.84
C GLY A 347 -11.65 16.40 -5.00
N LEU A 348 -12.23 16.91 -3.90
CA LEU A 348 -13.13 18.04 -3.92
C LEU A 348 -12.44 19.33 -4.39
N ILE A 349 -11.23 19.61 -3.91
CA ILE A 349 -10.43 20.75 -4.38
C ILE A 349 -10.13 20.59 -5.87
N GLY A 350 -9.75 19.37 -6.30
CA GLY A 350 -9.51 19.05 -7.70
C GLY A 350 -10.72 19.32 -8.58
N ALA A 351 -11.90 18.90 -8.12
CA ALA A 351 -13.15 19.17 -8.82
C ALA A 351 -13.46 20.67 -8.93
N MET A 352 -13.25 21.42 -7.85
CA MET A 352 -13.56 22.85 -7.81
C MET A 352 -12.56 23.72 -8.59
N VAL A 353 -11.27 23.32 -8.60
CA VAL A 353 -10.19 24.14 -9.17
C VAL A 353 -9.76 23.63 -10.54
N PHE A 354 -9.46 22.32 -10.67
CA PHE A 354 -8.85 21.80 -11.87
C PHE A 354 -9.86 21.43 -12.96
N ILE A 355 -11.08 21.00 -12.63
CA ILE A 355 -12.09 20.73 -13.66
C ILE A 355 -12.39 22.00 -14.48
N PRO A 356 -12.72 23.15 -13.91
CA PRO A 356 -12.97 24.36 -14.69
C PRO A 356 -11.79 24.78 -15.57
N ILE A 357 -10.56 24.60 -15.07
CA ILE A 357 -9.33 24.95 -15.82
C ILE A 357 -9.10 24.02 -17.02
N THR A 358 -9.30 22.70 -16.82
CA THR A 358 -9.00 21.70 -17.85
C THR A 358 -10.12 21.49 -18.86
N SER A 359 -11.36 21.81 -18.49
CA SER A 359 -12.55 21.67 -19.34
C SER A 359 -12.96 22.96 -20.07
N GLY A 360 -12.14 24.03 -19.98
CA GLY A 360 -12.48 25.31 -20.62
C GLY A 360 -13.75 25.96 -20.09
N GLY A 361 -14.05 25.78 -18.80
CA GLY A 361 -15.26 26.29 -18.13
C GLY A 361 -16.41 25.27 -18.04
N GLY A 362 -16.21 24.06 -18.54
CA GLY A 362 -17.16 22.95 -18.37
C GLY A 362 -17.12 22.34 -16.96
N HIS A 363 -17.99 21.36 -16.72
CA HIS A 363 -18.13 20.68 -15.43
C HIS A 363 -17.71 19.20 -15.48
N GLN A 364 -17.19 18.73 -16.63
CA GLN A 364 -16.74 17.34 -16.75
C GLN A 364 -15.32 17.18 -16.26
N GLY A 365 -15.12 16.20 -15.36
CA GLY A 365 -13.80 15.76 -14.95
C GLY A 365 -12.97 15.24 -16.14
N SER A 366 -11.66 15.20 -15.96
CA SER A 366 -10.74 14.72 -16.99
C SER A 366 -9.55 14.00 -16.35
N LEU A 367 -8.88 13.19 -17.13
CA LEU A 367 -7.65 12.52 -16.69
C LEU A 367 -6.59 13.56 -16.26
N LEU A 368 -6.55 14.72 -16.93
CA LEU A 368 -5.63 15.81 -16.60
C LEU A 368 -5.99 16.46 -15.25
N SER A 369 -7.28 16.74 -14.97
CA SER A 369 -7.70 17.31 -13.67
C SER A 369 -7.39 16.37 -12.52
N GLY A 370 -7.57 15.04 -12.73
CA GLY A 370 -7.17 14.02 -11.77
C GLY A 370 -5.65 13.98 -11.55
N ALA A 371 -4.87 14.06 -12.61
CA ALA A 371 -3.41 14.05 -12.52
C ALA A 371 -2.87 15.26 -11.77
N LEU A 372 -3.42 16.45 -11.98
CA LEU A 372 -3.06 17.66 -11.24
C LEU A 372 -3.45 17.56 -9.75
N THR A 373 -4.62 16.98 -9.48
CA THR A 373 -5.09 16.71 -8.11
C THR A 373 -4.14 15.76 -7.36
N LEU A 374 -3.80 14.64 -8.00
CA LEU A 374 -2.86 13.67 -7.45
C LEU A 374 -1.45 14.24 -7.33
N ALA A 375 -1.03 15.11 -8.24
CA ALA A 375 0.28 15.76 -8.17
C ALA A 375 0.42 16.54 -6.86
N ILE A 376 -0.58 17.35 -6.48
CA ILE A 376 -0.55 18.06 -5.19
C ILE A 376 -0.53 17.08 -4.01
N MET A 377 -1.31 16.00 -4.08
CA MET A 377 -1.41 15.02 -3.00
C MET A 377 -0.10 14.25 -2.77
N VAL A 378 0.68 13.97 -3.83
CA VAL A 378 1.95 13.24 -3.69
C VAL A 378 3.17 14.15 -3.49
N LEU A 379 3.03 15.47 -3.70
CA LEU A 379 4.12 16.44 -3.47
C LEU A 379 4.80 16.29 -2.11
N PRO A 380 4.08 16.18 -0.97
CA PRO A 380 4.72 16.01 0.34
C PRO A 380 5.63 14.79 0.41
N ILE A 381 5.25 13.68 -0.20
CA ILE A 381 6.02 12.43 -0.22
C ILE A 381 7.34 12.65 -0.98
N ILE A 382 7.26 13.26 -2.18
CA ILE A 382 8.43 13.51 -3.02
C ILE A 382 9.36 14.52 -2.36
N ILE A 383 8.82 15.62 -1.82
CA ILE A 383 9.60 16.66 -1.15
C ILE A 383 10.37 16.08 0.04
N LYS A 384 9.68 15.37 0.94
CA LYS A 384 10.29 14.82 2.16
C LYS A 384 11.40 13.82 1.84
N ASN A 385 11.12 12.82 1.01
CA ASN A 385 12.10 11.80 0.66
C ASN A 385 13.33 12.41 -0.06
N THR A 386 13.11 13.40 -0.95
CA THR A 386 14.18 14.10 -1.63
C THR A 386 14.99 14.99 -0.67
N GLU A 387 14.33 15.72 0.23
CA GLU A 387 14.99 16.55 1.25
C GLU A 387 15.86 15.69 2.19
N GLU A 388 15.32 14.56 2.65
CA GLU A 388 16.07 13.59 3.49
C GLU A 388 17.26 13.01 2.74
N ALA A 389 17.10 12.63 1.47
CA ALA A 389 18.18 12.13 0.65
C ALA A 389 19.31 13.15 0.47
N ILE A 390 18.98 14.43 0.27
CA ILE A 390 19.96 15.52 0.18
C ILE A 390 20.68 15.73 1.51
N LYS A 391 19.98 15.67 2.65
CA LYS A 391 20.54 15.88 3.99
C LYS A 391 21.53 14.79 4.42
N VAL A 392 21.39 13.57 3.92
CA VAL A 392 22.30 12.45 4.21
C VAL A 392 23.65 12.61 3.51
N ILE A 393 23.73 13.41 2.45
CA ILE A 393 24.98 13.64 1.71
C ILE A 393 25.98 14.39 2.59
N PRO A 394 27.24 13.93 2.72
CA PRO A 394 28.26 14.62 3.49
C PRO A 394 28.51 16.04 2.98
N LYS A 395 28.48 17.02 3.87
CA LYS A 395 28.71 18.43 3.54
C LYS A 395 30.08 18.67 2.88
N SER A 396 31.08 17.86 3.21
CA SER A 396 32.41 17.92 2.62
C SER A 396 32.42 17.84 1.08
N LEU A 397 31.50 17.10 0.47
CA LEU A 397 31.36 17.02 -0.98
C LEU A 397 30.92 18.36 -1.58
N SER A 398 29.97 19.03 -0.93
CA SER A 398 29.51 20.37 -1.35
C SER A 398 30.60 21.41 -1.16
N GLU A 399 31.28 21.38 -0.01
CA GLU A 399 32.37 22.31 0.32
C GLU A 399 33.57 22.13 -0.62
N ALA A 400 33.96 20.89 -0.95
CA ALA A 400 35.01 20.62 -1.92
C ALA A 400 34.67 21.15 -3.32
N SER A 401 33.42 20.98 -3.78
CA SER A 401 32.96 21.50 -5.06
C SER A 401 33.05 23.03 -5.12
N LEU A 402 32.58 23.69 -4.05
CA LEU A 402 32.66 25.17 -3.95
C LEU A 402 34.10 25.67 -3.88
N SER A 403 35.01 24.97 -3.17
CA SER A 403 36.41 25.28 -3.08
C SER A 403 37.15 25.19 -4.42
N LEU A 404 36.67 24.36 -5.34
CA LEU A 404 37.15 24.26 -6.72
C LEU A 404 36.57 25.35 -7.65
N GLY A 405 35.80 26.31 -7.10
CA GLY A 405 35.23 27.42 -7.85
C GLY A 405 33.90 27.14 -8.53
N ALA A 406 33.25 26.00 -8.24
CA ALA A 406 31.92 25.73 -8.76
C ALA A 406 30.89 26.67 -8.10
N SER A 407 29.89 27.11 -8.88
CA SER A 407 28.76 27.86 -8.32
C SER A 407 27.87 26.93 -7.50
N GLN A 408 27.04 27.50 -6.61
CA GLN A 408 26.10 26.73 -5.80
C GLN A 408 25.14 25.88 -6.66
N SER A 409 24.65 26.45 -7.76
CA SER A 409 23.79 25.70 -8.71
C SER A 409 24.53 24.54 -9.38
N GLN A 410 25.79 24.77 -9.80
CA GLN A 410 26.62 23.68 -10.36
C GLN A 410 26.84 22.56 -9.34
N THR A 411 27.11 22.91 -8.08
CA THR A 411 27.26 21.94 -6.99
C THR A 411 25.98 21.16 -6.77
N VAL A 412 24.82 21.82 -6.79
CA VAL A 412 23.51 21.13 -6.64
C VAL A 412 23.29 20.12 -7.77
N PHE A 413 23.38 20.56 -9.03
CA PHE A 413 23.01 19.69 -10.15
C PHE A 413 24.09 18.65 -10.51
N LYS A 414 25.39 18.93 -10.30
CA LYS A 414 26.49 18.02 -10.67
C LYS A 414 27.00 17.15 -9.51
N VAL A 415 26.76 17.55 -8.26
CA VAL A 415 27.29 16.84 -7.10
C VAL A 415 26.15 16.33 -6.20
N ILE A 416 25.28 17.23 -5.71
CA ILE A 416 24.27 16.86 -4.72
C ILE A 416 23.19 16.01 -5.34
N LEU A 417 22.56 16.45 -6.42
CA LEU A 417 21.42 15.76 -7.03
C LEU A 417 21.77 14.34 -7.51
N PRO A 418 22.89 14.08 -8.21
CA PRO A 418 23.27 12.73 -8.57
C PRO A 418 23.49 11.80 -7.36
N ASN A 419 24.03 12.34 -6.26
CA ASN A 419 24.21 11.56 -5.03
C ASN A 419 22.90 11.35 -4.23
N ALA A 420 21.88 12.18 -4.44
CA ALA A 420 20.56 12.04 -3.84
C ALA A 420 19.62 11.10 -4.64
N MET A 421 20.01 10.65 -5.83
CA MET A 421 19.12 9.93 -6.75
C MET A 421 18.45 8.69 -6.14
N SER A 422 19.14 7.95 -5.27
CA SER A 422 18.55 6.79 -4.58
C SER A 422 17.32 7.14 -3.74
N GLY A 423 17.41 8.25 -2.99
CA GLY A 423 16.28 8.71 -2.17
C GLY A 423 15.18 9.34 -3.01
N ILE A 424 15.50 10.05 -4.08
CA ILE A 424 14.53 10.61 -5.02
C ILE A 424 13.72 9.47 -5.66
N LEU A 425 14.40 8.41 -6.11
CA LEU A 425 13.74 7.24 -6.69
C LEU A 425 12.89 6.50 -5.64
N THR A 426 13.35 6.39 -4.40
CA THR A 426 12.53 5.83 -3.31
C THR A 426 11.26 6.65 -3.10
N GLY A 427 11.37 7.98 -3.06
CA GLY A 427 10.21 8.87 -2.99
C GLY A 427 9.26 8.71 -4.19
N THR A 428 9.81 8.52 -5.40
CA THR A 428 9.03 8.27 -6.61
C THR A 428 8.29 6.94 -6.55
N ILE A 429 8.92 5.87 -6.06
CA ILE A 429 8.30 4.54 -5.86
C ILE A 429 7.11 4.66 -4.90
N LEU A 430 7.29 5.33 -3.77
CA LEU A 430 6.24 5.52 -2.78
C LEU A 430 5.08 6.36 -3.35
N ALA A 431 5.40 7.43 -4.09
CA ALA A 431 4.41 8.26 -4.77
C ALA A 431 3.62 7.45 -5.82
N THR A 432 4.31 6.64 -6.64
CA THR A 432 3.67 5.78 -7.65
C THR A 432 2.71 4.77 -7.02
N GLY A 433 3.12 4.11 -5.95
CA GLY A 433 2.25 3.19 -5.21
C GLY A 433 0.97 3.88 -4.70
N ARG A 434 1.09 5.11 -4.21
CA ARG A 434 -0.05 5.93 -3.77
C ARG A 434 -0.95 6.33 -4.93
N ILE A 435 -0.40 6.74 -6.08
CA ILE A 435 -1.17 7.07 -7.28
C ILE A 435 -2.02 5.89 -7.75
N ILE A 436 -1.43 4.70 -7.81
CA ILE A 436 -2.13 3.49 -8.29
C ILE A 436 -3.30 3.11 -7.37
N GLY A 437 -3.10 3.24 -6.06
CA GLY A 437 -4.12 2.86 -5.07
C GLY A 437 -5.19 3.93 -4.82
N GLU A 438 -5.06 5.12 -5.42
CA GLU A 438 -5.99 6.21 -5.15
C GLU A 438 -7.30 6.04 -5.92
N SER A 439 -8.41 6.06 -5.21
CA SER A 439 -9.76 5.99 -5.79
C SER A 439 -10.64 7.16 -5.35
N ALA A 440 -10.61 7.51 -4.07
CA ALA A 440 -11.54 8.47 -3.49
C ALA A 440 -11.41 9.89 -4.07
N SER A 441 -10.19 10.39 -4.27
CA SER A 441 -9.97 11.71 -4.88
C SER A 441 -10.29 11.71 -6.37
N LEU A 442 -10.04 10.61 -7.07
CA LEU A 442 -10.27 10.50 -8.51
C LEU A 442 -11.76 10.49 -8.87
N MET A 443 -12.61 9.93 -8.00
CA MET A 443 -14.06 9.94 -8.21
C MET A 443 -14.60 11.35 -8.40
N PHE A 444 -14.06 12.33 -7.69
CA PHE A 444 -14.47 13.73 -7.79
C PHE A 444 -13.74 14.50 -8.88
N ALA A 445 -12.44 14.26 -9.03
CA ALA A 445 -11.61 15.03 -9.95
C ALA A 445 -11.65 14.53 -11.41
N VAL A 446 -11.91 13.24 -11.63
CA VAL A 446 -11.96 12.63 -12.97
C VAL A 446 -13.38 12.23 -13.35
N GLY A 447 -14.17 11.81 -12.37
CA GLY A 447 -15.45 11.16 -12.57
C GLY A 447 -15.32 9.63 -12.65
N ILE A 448 -16.48 8.97 -12.81
CA ILE A 448 -16.58 7.50 -12.82
C ILE A 448 -17.22 7.09 -14.14
N THR A 449 -16.46 7.21 -15.21
CA THR A 449 -16.93 6.78 -16.53
C THR A 449 -15.91 5.84 -17.13
N ILE A 450 -16.28 4.56 -17.26
CA ILE A 450 -15.41 3.59 -17.91
C ILE A 450 -15.46 3.86 -19.42
N GLN A 451 -14.30 4.11 -19.98
CA GLN A 451 -14.10 4.34 -21.42
C GLN A 451 -12.97 3.46 -21.92
N ASP A 452 -13.13 2.92 -23.11
CA ASP A 452 -12.11 2.08 -23.75
C ASP A 452 -11.13 2.92 -24.57
N ASN A 453 -11.60 4.06 -25.11
CA ASN A 453 -10.75 5.03 -25.82
C ASN A 453 -10.37 6.18 -24.88
N ILE A 454 -9.15 6.15 -24.36
CA ILE A 454 -8.67 7.07 -23.34
C ILE A 454 -8.13 8.35 -23.98
N GLN A 455 -8.72 9.47 -23.58
CA GLN A 455 -8.25 10.81 -23.93
C GLN A 455 -7.89 11.60 -22.67
N ILE A 456 -6.85 12.42 -22.74
CA ILE A 456 -6.30 13.16 -21.60
C ILE A 456 -7.30 14.18 -21.02
N LEU A 457 -8.13 14.77 -21.88
CA LEU A 457 -9.12 15.80 -21.51
C LEU A 457 -10.53 15.22 -21.30
N SER A 458 -10.67 13.89 -21.32
CA SER A 458 -11.95 13.23 -21.08
C SER A 458 -11.97 12.52 -19.72
N PRO A 459 -13.17 12.28 -19.16
CA PRO A 459 -13.32 11.41 -18.00
C PRO A 459 -12.78 10.02 -18.29
N ALA A 460 -12.18 9.39 -17.30
CA ALA A 460 -11.68 8.02 -17.42
C ALA A 460 -11.70 7.34 -16.04
N THR A 461 -11.76 6.02 -16.04
CA THR A 461 -11.75 5.22 -14.83
C THR A 461 -10.42 4.51 -14.71
N THR A 462 -9.69 4.72 -13.60
CA THR A 462 -8.47 3.95 -13.28
C THR A 462 -8.85 2.57 -12.75
N LEU A 463 -7.89 1.65 -12.65
CA LEU A 463 -8.15 0.32 -12.09
C LEU A 463 -8.72 0.38 -10.65
N ALA A 464 -8.24 1.29 -9.82
CA ALA A 464 -8.74 1.46 -8.45
C ALA A 464 -10.18 1.98 -8.40
N THR A 465 -10.52 2.96 -9.25
CA THR A 465 -11.90 3.46 -9.38
C THR A 465 -12.81 2.48 -10.09
N HIS A 466 -12.29 1.61 -10.95
CA HIS A 466 -13.03 0.54 -11.60
C HIS A 466 -13.53 -0.50 -10.59
N ILE A 467 -12.67 -0.91 -9.64
CA ILE A 467 -13.09 -1.78 -8.52
C ILE A 467 -14.28 -1.15 -7.78
N TRP A 468 -14.17 0.14 -7.46
CA TRP A 468 -15.25 0.83 -6.78
C TRP A 468 -16.54 0.83 -7.61
N TYR A 469 -16.44 1.08 -8.92
CA TYR A 469 -17.59 1.11 -9.84
C TYR A 469 -18.35 -0.22 -9.85
N ILE A 470 -17.64 -1.34 -10.02
CA ILE A 470 -18.28 -2.67 -10.07
C ILE A 470 -18.76 -3.17 -8.71
N MET A 471 -18.25 -2.59 -7.61
CA MET A 471 -18.66 -2.93 -6.24
C MET A 471 -19.81 -2.06 -5.73
N ALA A 472 -20.01 -0.87 -6.30
CA ALA A 472 -21.06 0.08 -5.89
C ALA A 472 -22.42 -0.19 -6.54
N GLY A 473 -22.50 -1.08 -7.54
CA GLY A 473 -23.74 -1.46 -8.21
C GLY A 473 -24.69 -2.28 -7.32
N GLU A 474 -25.93 -2.47 -7.77
CA GLU A 474 -26.93 -3.28 -7.07
C GLU A 474 -26.49 -4.76 -6.93
N ASN A 475 -25.69 -5.26 -7.87
CA ASN A 475 -25.13 -6.61 -7.88
C ASN A 475 -23.60 -6.55 -7.93
N PRO A 476 -22.92 -6.48 -6.77
CA PRO A 476 -21.46 -6.40 -6.72
C PRO A 476 -20.78 -7.63 -7.34
N ASN A 477 -19.87 -7.42 -8.29
CA ASN A 477 -19.08 -8.50 -8.90
C ASN A 477 -17.73 -8.65 -8.17
N TYR A 478 -17.72 -9.47 -7.11
CA TYR A 478 -16.52 -9.73 -6.30
C TYR A 478 -15.40 -10.40 -7.09
N ASP A 479 -15.74 -11.28 -8.04
CA ASP A 479 -14.75 -12.06 -8.79
C ASP A 479 -13.97 -11.14 -9.76
N ALA A 480 -14.66 -10.24 -10.47
CA ALA A 480 -14.03 -9.23 -11.31
C ALA A 480 -13.22 -8.21 -10.47
N ALA A 481 -13.75 -7.77 -9.32
CA ALA A 481 -13.04 -6.86 -8.42
C ALA A 481 -11.73 -7.46 -7.90
N CYS A 482 -11.76 -8.74 -7.53
CA CYS A 482 -10.56 -9.47 -7.11
C CYS A 482 -9.57 -9.65 -8.27
N SER A 483 -10.04 -9.90 -9.50
CA SER A 483 -9.17 -10.00 -10.68
C SER A 483 -8.47 -8.67 -10.98
N ILE A 484 -9.19 -7.54 -10.94
CA ILE A 484 -8.57 -6.20 -11.07
C ILE A 484 -7.55 -5.97 -9.96
N SER A 485 -7.85 -6.39 -8.73
CA SER A 485 -6.91 -6.27 -7.60
C SER A 485 -5.63 -7.06 -7.83
N ILE A 486 -5.70 -8.26 -8.43
CA ILE A 486 -4.53 -9.04 -8.84
C ILE A 486 -3.71 -8.27 -9.89
N VAL A 487 -4.37 -7.70 -10.90
CA VAL A 487 -3.70 -6.88 -11.93
C VAL A 487 -2.99 -5.68 -11.31
N ILE A 488 -3.63 -4.96 -10.38
CA ILE A 488 -3.03 -3.85 -9.64
C ILE A 488 -1.78 -4.34 -8.88
N LEU A 489 -1.87 -5.46 -8.17
CA LEU A 489 -0.76 -6.03 -7.41
C LEU A 489 0.44 -6.32 -8.32
N PHE A 490 0.20 -6.96 -9.46
CA PHE A 490 1.26 -7.24 -10.44
C PHE A 490 1.83 -5.96 -11.06
N MET A 491 0.98 -4.98 -11.38
CA MET A 491 1.42 -3.69 -11.92
C MET A 491 2.33 -2.95 -10.93
N VAL A 492 1.94 -2.87 -9.65
CA VAL A 492 2.76 -2.26 -8.59
C VAL A 492 4.08 -3.01 -8.44
N LEU A 493 4.06 -4.35 -8.45
CA LEU A 493 5.27 -5.16 -8.34
C LEU A 493 6.22 -4.93 -9.53
N ILE A 494 5.71 -4.93 -10.75
CA ILE A 494 6.49 -4.69 -11.96
C ILE A 494 7.11 -3.29 -11.94
N LEU A 495 6.30 -2.27 -11.62
CA LEU A 495 6.79 -0.88 -11.54
C LEU A 495 7.86 -0.71 -10.46
N ASN A 496 7.68 -1.32 -9.29
CA ASN A 496 8.68 -1.28 -8.22
C ASN A 496 9.99 -1.97 -8.65
N VAL A 497 9.90 -3.10 -9.34
CA VAL A 497 11.09 -3.79 -9.90
C VAL A 497 11.77 -2.93 -10.95
N LEU A 498 11.03 -2.34 -11.88
CA LEU A 498 11.57 -1.45 -12.91
C LEU A 498 12.27 -0.23 -12.30
N LEU A 499 11.61 0.46 -11.37
CA LEU A 499 12.20 1.61 -10.68
C LEU A 499 13.43 1.22 -9.84
N SER A 500 13.42 0.04 -9.21
CA SER A 500 14.59 -0.49 -8.48
C SER A 500 15.76 -0.78 -9.42
N ILE A 501 15.49 -1.31 -10.61
CA ILE A 501 16.50 -1.53 -11.65
C ILE A 501 17.09 -0.18 -12.10
N VAL A 502 16.24 0.81 -12.40
CA VAL A 502 16.67 2.17 -12.76
C VAL A 502 17.51 2.78 -11.65
N SER A 503 17.07 2.65 -10.39
CA SER A 503 17.83 3.09 -9.21
C SER A 503 19.21 2.45 -9.15
N HIS A 504 19.30 1.15 -9.39
CA HIS A 504 20.59 0.44 -9.38
C HIS A 504 21.55 0.95 -10.47
N TYR A 505 21.04 1.20 -11.67
CA TYR A 505 21.86 1.76 -12.76
C TYR A 505 22.32 3.18 -12.50
N LEU A 506 21.48 4.03 -11.91
CA LEU A 506 21.81 5.41 -11.58
C LEU A 506 22.76 5.52 -10.39
N ASN A 507 22.68 4.59 -9.43
CA ASN A 507 23.53 4.56 -8.23
C ASN A 507 24.91 3.92 -8.47
N ARG A 508 25.35 3.76 -9.70
CA ARG A 508 26.67 3.19 -10.05
C ARG A 508 27.85 3.91 -9.38
N TYR A 509 27.63 5.12 -8.88
CA TYR A 509 28.63 5.95 -8.19
C TYR A 509 28.63 5.78 -6.65
N GLN A 510 27.66 5.08 -6.07
CA GLN A 510 27.61 4.80 -4.62
C GLN A 510 28.09 3.37 -4.31
N ALA A 511 29.21 2.97 -4.88
CA ALA A 511 29.69 1.59 -4.91
C ALA A 511 30.11 0.96 -3.56
N ASN A 512 29.70 1.46 -2.39
CA ASN A 512 30.06 0.86 -1.10
C ASN A 512 29.00 0.91 0.01
N ALA A 513 27.75 1.19 -0.27
CA ALA A 513 26.72 1.19 0.76
C ALA A 513 25.67 0.10 0.49
N SER A 514 25.70 -0.93 1.32
CA SER A 514 24.71 -2.01 1.49
C SER A 514 24.29 -2.76 0.22
N GLU A 515 24.90 -3.91 0.00
CA GLU A 515 24.35 -4.94 -0.89
C GLU A 515 22.90 -5.26 -0.49
N THR A 516 21.95 -4.79 -1.30
CA THR A 516 20.54 -5.16 -1.12
C THR A 516 20.35 -6.65 -1.36
N TRP A 517 19.34 -7.25 -0.72
CA TRP A 517 18.99 -8.67 -0.89
C TRP A 517 18.88 -9.08 -2.38
N PHE A 518 18.37 -8.20 -3.25
CA PHE A 518 18.30 -8.41 -4.70
C PHE A 518 19.67 -8.52 -5.37
N THR A 519 20.65 -7.68 -5.01
CA THR A 519 22.01 -7.78 -5.54
C THR A 519 22.70 -9.07 -5.12
N LYS A 520 22.44 -9.55 -3.90
CA LYS A 520 22.93 -10.87 -3.45
C LYS A 520 22.34 -12.02 -4.26
N ILE A 521 21.05 -11.95 -4.62
CA ILE A 521 20.40 -12.96 -5.47
C ILE A 521 20.98 -12.92 -6.89
N ILE A 522 21.09 -11.75 -7.51
CA ILE A 522 21.65 -11.60 -8.87
C ILE A 522 23.11 -12.08 -8.91
N HIS A 523 23.92 -11.74 -7.89
CA HIS A 523 25.29 -12.23 -7.77
C HIS A 523 25.35 -13.76 -7.61
N LYS A 524 24.44 -14.34 -6.83
CA LYS A 524 24.33 -15.80 -6.65
C LYS A 524 23.92 -16.52 -7.95
N ILE A 525 23.03 -15.92 -8.72
CA ILE A 525 22.59 -16.43 -10.04
C ILE A 525 23.71 -16.32 -11.08
N LYS A 526 24.42 -15.18 -11.12
CA LYS A 526 25.60 -15.00 -12.00
C LYS A 526 26.72 -15.99 -11.67
N LYS A 527 27.04 -16.18 -10.39
CA LYS A 527 28.07 -17.13 -9.94
C LYS A 527 27.70 -18.57 -10.30
N LYS A 528 26.42 -18.94 -10.18
CA LYS A 528 25.90 -20.26 -10.57
C LYS A 528 25.90 -20.49 -12.09
N ARG A 529 25.77 -19.44 -12.90
CA ARG A 529 25.90 -19.49 -14.37
C ARG A 529 27.37 -19.58 -14.81
N GLN A 530 28.29 -18.91 -14.11
CA GLN A 530 29.73 -19.03 -14.41
C GLN A 530 30.26 -20.40 -14.06
N SER A 531 29.96 -20.94 -12.88
CA SER A 531 30.38 -22.30 -12.50
C SER A 531 29.80 -23.39 -13.39
N LYS A 532 28.65 -23.15 -14.04
CA LYS A 532 28.09 -24.08 -15.05
C LYS A 532 28.78 -23.96 -16.43
N LYS A 533 29.37 -22.80 -16.75
CA LYS A 533 30.16 -22.61 -17.98
C LYS A 533 31.60 -23.11 -17.87
N GLU A 534 32.14 -23.20 -16.66
CA GLU A 534 33.46 -23.73 -16.38
C GLU A 534 33.46 -25.27 -16.19
N ALA A 535 32.25 -25.87 -16.09
CA ALA A 535 32.07 -27.34 -15.94
C ALA A 535 31.63 -28.04 -17.24
N ILE A 536 31.55 -27.31 -18.36
CA ILE A 536 31.37 -27.80 -19.75
C ILE A 536 32.63 -27.50 -20.55
#